data_d8c789ae29345a655ea355d488a31b17
#
_entry.id   d8c789ae29345a655ea355d488a31b17
#
_cell.length_a   1.000
_cell.length_b   1.000
_cell.length_c   1.000
_cell.angle_alpha   90.00
_cell.angle_beta   90.00
_cell.angle_gamma   90.00
#
_symmetry.space_group_name_H-M   'P 1'
#
loop_
_entity.id
_entity.type
_entity.pdbx_description
1 polymer ?
#
loop_
_entity_poly.entity_id
_entity_poly.type
_entity_poly.pdbx_seq_one_letter_code
_entity_poly.pdbx_strand_id
1 'polypeptide(L)'
;MALPRLSFAGDHWGVTPDILVGGKGLAGGYAPLGGVFSHRGVLDPIAEAGLEVMFHTFGAHPGACAAAETVLTIMKEEGLVAAAAQKGAFLKACLEDVLGDHPQVAEVRGAGLLLAVELVQNRETGEPFPRARKLTLGVLEEGLKRGVYYYPGGTGTVRDILCLGPAMTTTEGELEQMATTFRAALDGALARHA
;
A
#
# COMPACT_ATOMS: atom_id res chain seq x y z
N MET A 1 -10.65 3.32 -24.54
CA MET A 1 -9.45 4.02 -24.06
C MET A 1 -8.62 2.98 -23.32
N ALA A 2 -7.44 2.62 -23.83
CA ALA A 2 -6.57 1.65 -23.16
C ALA A 2 -5.92 2.36 -21.95
N LEU A 3 -6.05 1.78 -20.77
CA LEU A 3 -5.29 2.22 -19.59
C LEU A 3 -3.79 2.05 -19.90
N PRO A 4 -2.94 2.97 -19.48
CA PRO A 4 -1.50 2.83 -19.69
C PRO A 4 -0.99 1.55 -19.03
N ARG A 5 -0.09 0.84 -19.71
CA ARG A 5 0.63 -0.29 -19.12
C ARG A 5 1.33 0.20 -17.83
N LEU A 6 1.27 -0.62 -16.79
CA LEU A 6 1.80 -0.38 -15.44
C LEU A 6 0.84 0.31 -14.44
N SER A 7 -0.46 0.28 -14.67
CA SER A 7 -1.44 0.79 -13.70
C SER A 7 -1.81 -0.20 -12.60
N PHE A 8 -1.44 -1.47 -12.74
CA PHE A 8 -1.80 -2.54 -11.82
C PHE A 8 -0.58 -3.37 -11.39
N ALA A 9 -0.63 -3.89 -10.17
CA ALA A 9 0.46 -4.70 -9.62
C ALA A 9 0.81 -5.93 -10.49
N GLY A 10 -0.18 -6.54 -11.16
CA GLY A 10 0.03 -7.68 -12.07
C GLY A 10 1.00 -7.39 -13.20
N ASP A 11 1.10 -6.14 -13.63
CA ASP A 11 2.00 -5.73 -14.72
C ASP A 11 3.48 -5.95 -14.37
N HIS A 12 3.85 -5.88 -13.07
CA HIS A 12 5.22 -6.15 -12.60
C HIS A 12 5.64 -7.61 -12.81
N TRP A 13 4.68 -8.53 -12.86
CA TRP A 13 4.93 -9.97 -13.03
C TRP A 13 4.42 -10.50 -14.38
N GLY A 14 4.00 -9.62 -15.29
CA GLY A 14 3.46 -10.01 -16.59
C GLY A 14 2.15 -10.79 -16.49
N VAL A 15 1.40 -10.64 -15.41
CA VAL A 15 0.12 -11.31 -15.18
C VAL A 15 -1.01 -10.44 -15.71
N THR A 16 -1.78 -10.99 -16.68
CA THR A 16 -3.01 -10.37 -17.16
C THR A 16 -4.19 -11.21 -16.67
N PRO A 17 -4.96 -10.74 -15.68
CA PRO A 17 -6.10 -11.50 -15.18
C PRO A 17 -7.28 -11.42 -16.15
N ASP A 18 -8.11 -12.48 -16.21
CA ASP A 18 -9.38 -12.46 -16.95
C ASP A 18 -10.41 -11.56 -16.28
N ILE A 19 -10.36 -11.45 -14.94
CA ILE A 19 -11.24 -10.60 -14.14
C ILE A 19 -10.35 -9.85 -13.13
N LEU A 20 -10.48 -8.51 -13.11
CA LEU A 20 -9.82 -7.63 -12.16
C LEU A 20 -10.86 -6.87 -11.35
N VAL A 21 -10.74 -6.91 -10.03
CA VAL A 21 -11.60 -6.16 -9.10
C VAL A 21 -10.82 -4.97 -8.54
N GLY A 22 -11.35 -3.78 -8.70
CA GLY A 22 -10.75 -2.54 -8.21
C GLY A 22 -11.68 -1.77 -7.28
N GLY A 23 -11.09 -0.93 -6.44
CA GLY A 23 -11.84 -0.08 -5.52
C GLY A 23 -10.93 0.89 -4.79
N LYS A 24 -11.35 1.39 -3.65
CA LYS A 24 -10.55 2.30 -2.77
C LYS A 24 -9.94 3.47 -3.54
N GLY A 25 -8.67 3.40 -3.89
CA GLY A 25 -7.94 4.42 -4.64
C GLY A 25 -8.45 4.69 -6.06
N LEU A 26 -9.38 3.89 -6.61
CA LEU A 26 -9.91 4.08 -7.95
C LEU A 26 -10.55 5.47 -8.15
N ALA A 27 -11.19 5.99 -7.11
CA ALA A 27 -11.71 7.36 -7.08
C ALA A 27 -10.96 8.25 -6.07
N GLY A 28 -9.73 7.91 -5.69
CA GLY A 28 -8.88 8.70 -4.79
C GLY A 28 -9.46 8.97 -3.40
N GLY A 29 -10.48 8.23 -2.97
CA GLY A 29 -11.21 8.48 -1.72
C GLY A 29 -12.27 9.58 -1.81
N TYR A 30 -12.42 10.25 -2.95
CA TYR A 30 -13.42 11.31 -3.15
C TYR A 30 -14.85 10.79 -3.30
N ALA A 31 -15.01 9.57 -3.80
CA ALA A 31 -16.32 8.93 -3.93
C ALA A 31 -16.20 7.42 -3.67
N PRO A 32 -17.23 6.79 -3.07
CA PRO A 32 -17.30 5.34 -2.96
C PRO A 32 -17.50 4.74 -4.34
N LEU A 33 -16.50 4.02 -4.83
CA LEU A 33 -16.52 3.35 -6.12
C LEU A 33 -15.79 2.03 -6.05
N GLY A 34 -16.40 0.99 -6.59
CA GLY A 34 -15.77 -0.28 -6.94
C GLY A 34 -16.05 -0.62 -8.39
N GLY A 35 -15.16 -1.37 -9.01
CA GLY A 35 -15.30 -1.81 -10.39
C GLY A 35 -14.85 -3.24 -10.58
N VAL A 36 -15.52 -3.94 -11.49
CA VAL A 36 -15.09 -5.24 -12.00
C VAL A 36 -14.75 -5.04 -13.48
N PHE A 37 -13.51 -5.32 -13.82
CA PHE A 37 -12.99 -5.23 -15.19
C PHE A 37 -12.79 -6.64 -15.69
N SER A 38 -13.45 -7.01 -16.78
CA SER A 38 -13.40 -8.36 -17.30
C SER A 38 -13.00 -8.39 -18.77
N HIS A 39 -12.32 -9.44 -19.15
CA HIS A 39 -12.06 -9.76 -20.55
C HIS A 39 -13.37 -10.10 -21.27
N ARG A 40 -13.51 -9.74 -22.56
CA ARG A 40 -14.69 -10.02 -23.35
C ARG A 40 -15.09 -11.48 -23.38
N GLY A 41 -14.12 -12.39 -23.45
CA GLY A 41 -14.37 -13.82 -23.42
C GLY A 41 -15.10 -14.35 -22.17
N VAL A 42 -15.16 -13.57 -21.09
CA VAL A 42 -15.95 -13.90 -19.90
C VAL A 42 -17.36 -13.32 -20.01
N LEU A 43 -17.51 -12.12 -20.60
CA LEU A 43 -18.79 -11.41 -20.65
C LEU A 43 -19.65 -11.81 -21.87
N ASP A 44 -19.02 -12.06 -23.03
CA ASP A 44 -19.73 -12.34 -24.26
C ASP A 44 -20.64 -13.60 -24.16
N PRO A 45 -20.22 -14.73 -23.56
CA PRO A 45 -21.10 -15.90 -23.37
C PRO A 45 -22.31 -15.61 -22.48
N ILE A 46 -22.19 -14.72 -21.49
CA ILE A 46 -23.31 -14.32 -20.61
C ILE A 46 -24.32 -13.50 -21.41
N ALA A 47 -23.85 -12.55 -22.21
CA ALA A 47 -24.69 -11.73 -23.05
C ALA A 47 -25.36 -12.55 -24.16
N GLU A 48 -24.65 -13.47 -24.80
CA GLU A 48 -25.19 -14.36 -25.85
C GLU A 48 -26.25 -15.32 -25.29
N ALA A 49 -26.12 -15.75 -24.03
CA ALA A 49 -27.12 -16.55 -23.33
C ALA A 49 -28.35 -15.73 -22.91
N GLY A 50 -28.40 -14.43 -23.17
CA GLY A 50 -29.50 -13.53 -22.75
C GLY A 50 -29.56 -13.35 -21.23
N LEU A 51 -28.48 -13.63 -20.53
CA LEU A 51 -28.37 -13.43 -19.09
C LEU A 51 -27.85 -12.03 -18.77
N GLU A 52 -28.36 -11.45 -17.68
CA GLU A 52 -27.88 -10.17 -17.17
C GLU A 52 -26.83 -10.38 -16.08
N VAL A 53 -25.77 -9.56 -16.13
CA VAL A 53 -24.83 -9.47 -15.03
C VAL A 53 -25.52 -8.75 -13.87
N MET A 54 -25.16 -9.10 -12.63
CA MET A 54 -25.71 -8.50 -11.42
C MET A 54 -25.74 -6.96 -11.50
N PHE A 55 -26.91 -6.37 -11.32
CA PHE A 55 -27.13 -4.93 -11.32
C PHE A 55 -27.18 -4.41 -9.87
N HIS A 56 -26.48 -3.30 -9.62
CA HIS A 56 -26.55 -2.58 -8.36
C HIS A 56 -27.30 -1.27 -8.53
N THR A 57 -28.21 -0.91 -7.61
CA THR A 57 -29.02 0.31 -7.66
C THR A 57 -28.17 1.57 -7.88
N PHE A 58 -27.00 1.66 -7.27
CA PHE A 58 -26.07 2.76 -7.45
C PHE A 58 -24.92 2.44 -8.42
N GLY A 59 -25.08 1.41 -9.26
CA GLY A 59 -24.13 1.11 -10.32
C GLY A 59 -24.00 2.27 -11.30
N ALA A 60 -22.78 2.53 -11.76
CA ALA A 60 -22.47 3.63 -12.68
C ALA A 60 -22.95 5.01 -12.19
N HIS A 61 -22.94 5.27 -10.88
CA HIS A 61 -23.33 6.56 -10.31
C HIS A 61 -22.51 7.70 -10.95
N PRO A 62 -23.13 8.69 -11.63
CA PRO A 62 -22.40 9.66 -12.45
C PRO A 62 -21.34 10.44 -11.69
N GLY A 63 -21.66 10.90 -10.47
CA GLY A 63 -20.71 11.64 -9.63
C GLY A 63 -19.49 10.81 -9.22
N ALA A 64 -19.69 9.52 -8.90
CA ALA A 64 -18.59 8.62 -8.55
C ALA A 64 -17.72 8.30 -9.77
N CYS A 65 -18.32 8.09 -10.94
CA CYS A 65 -17.60 7.87 -12.19
C CYS A 65 -16.81 9.11 -12.61
N ALA A 66 -17.36 10.32 -12.49
CA ALA A 66 -16.66 11.57 -12.78
C ALA A 66 -15.45 11.78 -11.83
N ALA A 67 -15.61 11.47 -10.54
CA ALA A 67 -14.51 11.54 -9.60
C ALA A 67 -13.37 10.56 -9.98
N ALA A 68 -13.71 9.33 -10.34
CA ALA A 68 -12.72 8.35 -10.78
C ALA A 68 -12.02 8.75 -12.08
N GLU A 69 -12.78 9.25 -13.07
CA GLU A 69 -12.20 9.76 -14.32
C GLU A 69 -11.21 10.89 -14.08
N THR A 70 -11.57 11.83 -13.21
CA THR A 70 -10.69 12.95 -12.83
C THR A 70 -9.42 12.45 -12.14
N VAL A 71 -9.53 11.55 -11.18
CA VAL A 71 -8.36 10.97 -10.48
C VAL A 71 -7.44 10.25 -11.47
N LEU A 72 -7.98 9.40 -12.31
CA LEU A 72 -7.18 8.65 -13.31
C LEU A 72 -6.53 9.59 -14.33
N THR A 73 -7.21 10.68 -14.70
CA THR A 73 -6.66 11.70 -15.59
C THR A 73 -5.47 12.41 -14.95
N ILE A 74 -5.61 12.87 -13.70
CA ILE A 74 -4.51 13.50 -12.94
C ILE A 74 -3.32 12.53 -12.81
N MET A 75 -3.58 11.29 -12.41
CA MET A 75 -2.52 10.27 -12.28
C MET A 75 -1.73 10.09 -13.58
N LYS A 76 -2.41 10.13 -14.71
CA LYS A 76 -1.79 10.00 -16.03
C LYS A 76 -1.01 11.26 -16.42
N GLU A 77 -1.62 12.44 -16.28
CA GLU A 77 -1.05 13.72 -16.69
C GLU A 77 0.18 14.08 -15.85
N GLU A 78 0.15 13.80 -14.56
CA GLU A 78 1.27 14.04 -13.64
C GLU A 78 2.28 12.87 -13.56
N GLY A 79 2.06 11.77 -14.28
CA GLY A 79 2.96 10.63 -14.30
C GLY A 79 3.12 9.94 -12.95
N LEU A 80 2.08 9.98 -12.10
CA LEU A 80 2.17 9.57 -10.68
C LEU A 80 2.53 8.09 -10.49
N VAL A 81 2.18 7.21 -11.43
CA VAL A 81 2.55 5.78 -11.35
C VAL A 81 4.06 5.60 -11.48
N ALA A 82 4.70 6.31 -12.43
CA ALA A 82 6.16 6.28 -12.58
C ALA A 82 6.85 6.93 -11.38
N ALA A 83 6.31 8.07 -10.90
CA ALA A 83 6.81 8.73 -9.71
C ALA A 83 6.72 7.83 -8.46
N ALA A 84 5.65 7.05 -8.30
CA ALA A 84 5.51 6.10 -7.20
C ALA A 84 6.58 5.00 -7.21
N ALA A 85 7.00 4.52 -8.38
CA ALA A 85 8.08 3.55 -8.49
C ALA A 85 9.44 4.17 -8.06
N GLN A 86 9.75 5.38 -8.52
CA GLN A 86 10.99 6.08 -8.16
C GLN A 86 11.04 6.45 -6.67
N LYS A 87 9.97 7.07 -6.16
CA LYS A 87 9.84 7.44 -4.74
C LYS A 87 9.83 6.22 -3.83
N GLY A 88 9.25 5.11 -4.27
CA GLY A 88 9.26 3.86 -3.51
C GLY A 88 10.67 3.27 -3.39
N ALA A 89 11.45 3.28 -4.46
CA ALA A 89 12.86 2.88 -4.41
C ALA A 89 13.68 3.80 -3.49
N PHE A 90 13.44 5.11 -3.55
CA PHE A 90 14.07 6.09 -2.68
C PHE A 90 13.72 5.85 -1.19
N LEU A 91 12.42 5.73 -0.86
CA LEU A 91 11.97 5.46 0.51
C LEU A 91 12.53 4.14 1.05
N LYS A 92 12.56 3.11 0.19
CA LYS A 92 13.14 1.82 0.57
C LYS A 92 14.62 1.96 0.93
N ALA A 93 15.39 2.66 0.11
CA ALA A 93 16.80 2.93 0.38
C ALA A 93 17.00 3.72 1.69
N CYS A 94 16.20 4.75 1.94
CA CYS A 94 16.24 5.49 3.21
C CYS A 94 15.93 4.60 4.42
N LEU A 95 14.93 3.71 4.32
CA LEU A 95 14.60 2.76 5.39
C LEU A 95 15.73 1.74 5.61
N GLU A 96 16.32 1.20 4.54
CA GLU A 96 17.46 0.27 4.63
C GLU A 96 18.69 0.93 5.23
N ASP A 97 18.95 2.21 4.93
CA ASP A 97 20.05 2.98 5.51
C ASP A 97 19.87 3.16 7.02
N VAL A 98 18.69 3.61 7.46
CA VAL A 98 18.46 3.92 8.89
C VAL A 98 18.16 2.68 9.74
N LEU A 99 17.73 1.56 9.15
CA LEU A 99 17.28 0.36 9.86
C LEU A 99 18.17 -0.88 9.59
N GLY A 100 19.05 -0.84 8.61
CA GLY A 100 19.77 -2.04 8.13
C GLY A 100 20.60 -2.76 9.19
N ASP A 101 21.10 -2.04 10.18
CA ASP A 101 21.88 -2.55 11.33
C ASP A 101 21.02 -2.85 12.57
N HIS A 102 19.73 -2.51 12.56
CA HIS A 102 18.88 -2.63 13.73
C HIS A 102 18.58 -4.09 14.08
N PRO A 103 18.90 -4.57 15.27
CA PRO A 103 18.81 -6.00 15.63
C PRO A 103 17.38 -6.52 15.69
N GLN A 104 16.39 -5.66 15.81
CA GLN A 104 14.97 -6.02 15.82
C GLN A 104 14.26 -5.78 14.47
N VAL A 105 14.99 -5.51 13.40
CA VAL A 105 14.44 -5.42 12.05
C VAL A 105 14.85 -6.64 11.24
N ALA A 106 13.89 -7.45 10.80
CA ALA A 106 14.16 -8.60 9.95
C ALA A 106 14.42 -8.17 8.51
N GLU A 107 13.49 -7.40 7.95
CA GLU A 107 13.60 -6.92 6.57
C GLU A 107 12.75 -5.67 6.30
N VAL A 108 13.11 -4.99 5.22
CA VAL A 108 12.28 -3.97 4.55
C VAL A 108 11.86 -4.52 3.20
N ARG A 109 10.55 -4.69 2.96
CA ARG A 109 10.02 -5.26 1.73
C ARG A 109 8.87 -4.46 1.14
N GLY A 110 8.54 -4.74 -0.10
CA GLY A 110 7.41 -4.13 -0.82
C GLY A 110 7.78 -3.70 -2.23
N ALA A 111 6.83 -3.03 -2.90
CA ALA A 111 7.00 -2.51 -4.25
C ALA A 111 6.35 -1.13 -4.37
N GLY A 112 6.99 -0.23 -5.12
CA GLY A 112 6.57 1.16 -5.20
C GLY A 112 6.48 1.77 -3.82
N LEU A 113 5.47 2.60 -3.58
CA LEU A 113 5.24 3.25 -2.28
C LEU A 113 4.55 2.37 -1.24
N LEU A 114 4.21 1.12 -1.55
CA LEU A 114 3.67 0.18 -0.57
C LEU A 114 4.81 -0.65 0.01
N LEU A 115 5.37 -0.19 1.12
CA LEU A 115 6.48 -0.83 1.81
C LEU A 115 6.06 -1.33 3.19
N ALA A 116 6.81 -2.28 3.71
CA ALA A 116 6.61 -2.83 5.04
C ALA A 116 7.96 -3.09 5.71
N VAL A 117 8.00 -2.84 7.02
CA VAL A 117 9.10 -3.21 7.89
C VAL A 117 8.63 -4.31 8.81
N GLU A 118 9.31 -5.45 8.78
CA GLU A 118 9.05 -6.58 9.67
C GLU A 118 9.96 -6.51 10.89
N LEU A 119 9.36 -6.55 12.07
CA LEU A 119 10.06 -6.49 13.35
C LEU A 119 10.10 -7.87 13.99
N VAL A 120 11.25 -8.20 14.57
CA VAL A 120 11.50 -9.47 15.26
C VAL A 120 12.21 -9.24 16.58
N GLN A 121 12.00 -10.13 17.53
CA GLN A 121 12.75 -10.11 18.81
C GLN A 121 14.20 -10.53 18.59
N ASN A 122 14.41 -11.49 17.72
CA ASN A 122 15.73 -11.99 17.34
C ASN A 122 15.83 -12.13 15.82
N ARG A 123 16.75 -11.39 15.22
CA ARG A 123 16.97 -11.37 13.78
C ARG A 123 17.55 -12.68 13.22
N GLU A 124 18.37 -13.40 14.00
CA GLU A 124 18.99 -14.64 13.55
C GLU A 124 18.00 -15.80 13.48
N THR A 125 17.08 -15.86 14.43
CA THR A 125 16.07 -16.94 14.51
C THR A 125 14.74 -16.58 13.86
N GLY A 126 14.50 -15.29 13.58
CA GLY A 126 13.21 -14.79 13.10
C GLY A 126 12.12 -14.83 14.19
N GLU A 127 12.50 -14.95 15.47
CA GLU A 127 11.55 -15.05 16.57
C GLU A 127 10.74 -13.76 16.71
N PRO A 128 9.38 -13.84 16.66
CA PRO A 128 8.53 -12.67 16.82
C PRO A 128 8.44 -12.24 18.27
N PHE A 129 8.11 -10.98 18.51
CA PHE A 129 7.86 -10.48 19.86
C PHE A 129 6.64 -11.17 20.52
N PRO A 130 6.63 -11.33 21.87
CA PRO A 130 5.43 -11.74 22.59
C PRO A 130 4.24 -10.83 22.28
N ARG A 131 3.07 -11.39 22.01
CA ARG A 131 1.85 -10.63 21.66
C ARG A 131 1.50 -9.54 22.69
N ALA A 132 1.74 -9.84 23.97
CA ALA A 132 1.48 -8.90 25.05
C ALA A 132 2.29 -7.60 24.94
N ARG A 133 3.43 -7.62 24.22
CA ARG A 133 4.30 -6.45 24.05
C ARG A 133 3.67 -5.38 23.15
N LYS A 134 2.75 -5.75 22.23
CA LYS A 134 2.05 -4.84 21.32
C LYS A 134 3.00 -3.84 20.64
N LEU A 135 4.19 -4.29 20.22
CA LEU A 135 5.27 -3.43 19.75
C LEU A 135 4.83 -2.51 18.59
N THR A 136 4.10 -3.05 17.62
CA THR A 136 3.59 -2.27 16.47
C THR A 136 2.72 -1.07 16.91
N LEU A 137 1.90 -1.25 17.96
CA LEU A 137 1.12 -0.15 18.52
C LEU A 137 2.01 0.87 19.23
N GLY A 138 3.05 0.41 19.93
CA GLY A 138 4.03 1.31 20.53
C GLY A 138 4.77 2.15 19.49
N VAL A 139 5.20 1.55 18.36
CA VAL A 139 5.83 2.28 17.25
C VAL A 139 4.85 3.26 16.59
N LEU A 140 3.58 2.85 16.40
CA LEU A 140 2.54 3.76 15.89
C LEU A 140 2.38 4.99 16.81
N GLU A 141 2.26 4.78 18.11
CA GLU A 141 2.11 5.88 19.08
C GLU A 141 3.32 6.82 19.07
N GLU A 142 4.54 6.28 19.01
CA GLU A 142 5.76 7.08 18.93
C GLU A 142 5.89 7.83 17.60
N GLY A 143 5.47 7.19 16.51
CA GLY A 143 5.40 7.83 15.19
C GLY A 143 4.42 9.01 15.18
N LEU A 144 3.20 8.81 15.70
CA LEU A 144 2.18 9.87 15.79
C LEU A 144 2.66 11.07 16.61
N LYS A 145 3.39 10.87 17.70
CA LYS A 145 3.99 11.96 18.49
C LYS A 145 4.99 12.80 17.68
N ARG A 146 5.56 12.20 16.64
CA ARG A 146 6.53 12.82 15.73
C ARG A 146 5.93 13.24 14.40
N GLY A 147 4.59 13.15 14.26
CA GLY A 147 3.85 13.59 13.08
C GLY A 147 3.81 12.57 11.94
N VAL A 148 4.17 11.31 12.16
CA VAL A 148 4.13 10.26 11.13
C VAL A 148 3.25 9.11 11.58
N TYR A 149 2.36 8.67 10.68
CA TYR A 149 1.49 7.51 10.87
C TYR A 149 2.08 6.28 10.17
N TYR A 150 2.23 5.18 10.92
CA TYR A 150 2.58 3.87 10.38
C TYR A 150 1.40 2.92 10.56
N TYR A 151 1.06 2.17 9.52
CA TYR A 151 -0.08 1.27 9.57
C TYR A 151 0.34 -0.10 10.15
N PRO A 152 -0.20 -0.53 11.31
CA PRO A 152 0.08 -1.84 11.86
C PRO A 152 -0.47 -2.93 10.92
N GLY A 153 0.41 -3.80 10.44
CA GLY A 153 0.09 -4.90 9.54
C GLY A 153 0.34 -6.27 10.18
N GLY A 154 0.18 -7.29 9.35
CA GLY A 154 0.40 -8.68 9.75
C GLY A 154 -0.87 -9.38 10.24
N THR A 155 -0.91 -10.70 10.05
CA THR A 155 -2.02 -11.58 10.47
C THR A 155 -1.49 -12.91 10.97
N GLY A 156 -2.20 -13.53 11.91
CA GLY A 156 -1.87 -14.87 12.38
C GLY A 156 -0.52 -14.98 13.07
N THR A 157 0.37 -15.79 12.50
CA THR A 157 1.74 -16.01 12.97
C THR A 157 2.70 -14.92 12.49
N VAL A 158 2.44 -14.34 11.32
CA VAL A 158 3.21 -13.22 10.78
C VAL A 158 2.63 -11.92 11.32
N ARG A 159 3.30 -11.33 12.27
CA ARG A 159 2.89 -10.12 12.99
C ARG A 159 4.09 -9.21 13.22
N ASP A 160 3.90 -8.11 13.89
CA ASP A 160 4.94 -7.11 14.12
C ASP A 160 5.45 -6.48 12.83
N ILE A 161 4.50 -6.23 11.92
CA ILE A 161 4.73 -5.54 10.64
C ILE A 161 4.16 -4.13 10.73
N LEU A 162 4.90 -3.17 10.22
CA LEU A 162 4.45 -1.80 10.01
C LEU A 162 4.53 -1.48 8.53
N CYS A 163 3.37 -1.12 7.97
CA CYS A 163 3.25 -0.74 6.56
C CYS A 163 3.36 0.77 6.40
N LEU A 164 4.00 1.18 5.31
CA LEU A 164 4.11 2.54 4.85
C LEU A 164 3.43 2.63 3.48
N GLY A 165 2.54 3.61 3.33
CA GLY A 165 1.82 3.84 2.07
C GLY A 165 1.61 5.35 1.89
N PRO A 166 2.67 6.15 1.73
CA PRO A 166 2.53 7.59 1.51
C PRO A 166 1.81 7.90 0.20
N ALA A 167 1.26 9.11 0.10
CA ALA A 167 0.65 9.58 -1.12
C ALA A 167 1.69 9.66 -2.25
N MET A 168 1.28 9.44 -3.50
CA MET A 168 2.17 9.53 -4.66
C MET A 168 2.76 10.95 -4.85
N THR A 169 2.12 11.96 -4.26
CA THR A 169 2.55 13.35 -4.26
C THR A 169 3.56 13.71 -3.16
N THR A 170 3.80 12.81 -2.19
CA THR A 170 4.75 13.02 -1.08
C THR A 170 6.14 13.37 -1.63
N THR A 171 6.78 14.36 -1.03
CA THR A 171 8.12 14.84 -1.40
C THR A 171 9.22 13.92 -0.87
N GLU A 172 10.42 13.97 -1.46
CA GLU A 172 11.57 13.21 -0.98
C GLU A 172 11.93 13.55 0.47
N GLY A 173 11.90 14.84 0.84
CA GLY A 173 12.15 15.27 2.23
C GLY A 173 11.15 14.69 3.25
N GLU A 174 9.88 14.56 2.87
CA GLU A 174 8.88 13.90 3.70
C GLU A 174 9.12 12.38 3.79
N LEU A 175 9.59 11.75 2.70
CA LEU A 175 9.97 10.33 2.70
C LEU A 175 11.19 10.07 3.60
N GLU A 176 12.21 10.94 3.56
CA GLU A 176 13.35 10.90 4.48
C GLU A 176 12.90 11.07 5.94
N GLN A 177 12.01 12.02 6.19
CA GLN A 177 11.41 12.21 7.52
C GLN A 177 10.68 10.95 7.99
N MET A 178 9.91 10.29 7.11
CA MET A 178 9.25 9.02 7.44
C MET A 178 10.26 7.96 7.87
N ALA A 179 11.35 7.79 7.13
CA ALA A 179 12.36 6.77 7.44
C ALA A 179 13.09 7.08 8.76
N THR A 180 13.56 8.30 8.96
CA THR A 180 14.28 8.70 10.19
C THR A 180 13.37 8.66 11.41
N THR A 181 12.11 9.07 11.26
CA THR A 181 11.10 8.98 12.32
C THR A 181 10.80 7.53 12.69
N PHE A 182 10.82 6.62 11.71
CA PHE A 182 10.59 5.19 11.98
C PHE A 182 11.63 4.63 12.95
N ARG A 183 12.92 4.89 12.73
CA ARG A 183 14.00 4.48 13.61
C ARG A 183 13.79 5.02 15.02
N ALA A 184 13.53 6.32 15.17
CA ALA A 184 13.30 6.95 16.46
C ALA A 184 12.03 6.42 17.17
N ALA A 185 10.98 6.10 16.40
CA ALA A 185 9.75 5.54 16.94
C ALA A 185 9.95 4.10 17.42
N LEU A 186 10.72 3.29 16.69
CA LEU A 186 11.06 1.92 17.07
C LEU A 186 11.89 1.91 18.35
N ASP A 187 12.96 2.71 18.40
CA ASP A 187 13.82 2.82 19.60
C ASP A 187 13.01 3.27 20.82
N GLY A 188 12.13 4.27 20.66
CA GLY A 188 11.24 4.73 21.73
C GLY A 188 10.24 3.68 22.21
N ALA A 189 9.66 2.90 21.30
CA ALA A 189 8.74 1.82 21.64
C ALA A 189 9.45 0.65 22.36
N LEU A 190 10.68 0.34 21.96
CA LEU A 190 11.48 -0.70 22.61
C LEU A 190 11.87 -0.30 24.03
N ALA A 191 12.25 0.96 24.25
CA ALA A 191 12.68 1.46 25.57
C ALA A 191 11.55 1.47 26.62
N ARG A 192 10.27 1.57 26.21
CA ARG A 192 9.12 1.56 27.14
C ARG A 192 8.85 0.19 27.77
N HIS A 193 9.38 -0.86 27.20
CA HIS A 193 9.09 -2.25 27.55
C HIS A 193 10.37 -3.05 27.89
N ALA A 194 11.47 -2.32 28.15
CA ALA A 194 12.73 -2.91 28.59
C ALA A 194 12.72 -3.28 30.09
#